data_467191996d997e71ad18dd9492dceda9
#
_entry.id   467191996d997e71ad18dd9492dceda9
#
_cell.length_a   1.000
_cell.length_b   1.000
_cell.length_c   1.000
_cell.angle_alpha   90.00
_cell.angle_beta   90.00
_cell.angle_gamma   90.00
#
_symmetry.space_group_name_H-M   'P 1'
#
loop_
_entity.id
_entity.type
_entity.pdbx_description
1 polymer ?
#
loop_
_entity_poly.entity_id
_entity_poly.type
_entity_poly.pdbx_seq_one_letter_code
_entity_poly.pdbx_strand_id
1 'polypeptide(L)'
;MGPVTAAAQTAGVVPGMRLGEALAMCPQLVLVDPDPAGAEREWEGVLRRLEDAGFAVEPVEPGMVVFETAGVERLYGGVEAALRKALVSVGPAWDPRAGAGARRFVALAAASVARPGQAVIVEGREEQSFLDPLPLSLLPLDEERYAELEGLGVRTLGSLASLPGGAVAERLGREGKQAWSLARGGERRRVRGRSPAAELVEALSFPEAVANELTLRRAFGALLDRLHARPERAGRPFRKLALSAKLVGGGSWRRTVTLREATAERSRLRSALGPKLVEIPAPVVELLLEAVDLAEHTGQQLALVAPEGEDAGVRLREGLRQVRASAGGGAVGAVVEVAPWSRIPETRALVVPRDE
;
A
#
# COMPACT_ATOMS: atom_id res chain seq x y z
N MET A 1 -15.31 -19.23 -1.14
CA MET A 1 -14.58 -19.02 0.14
C MET A 1 -13.28 -18.24 -0.13
N GLY A 2 -12.83 -17.45 0.83
CA GLY A 2 -11.54 -16.77 0.79
C GLY A 2 -10.37 -17.70 1.14
N PRO A 3 -9.25 -17.14 1.64
CA PRO A 3 -8.09 -17.90 2.11
C PRO A 3 -8.49 -18.91 3.19
N VAL A 4 -7.80 -20.04 3.24
CA VAL A 4 -8.02 -21.10 4.20
C VAL A 4 -6.74 -21.43 4.98
N THR A 5 -6.87 -21.84 6.24
CA THR A 5 -5.72 -22.23 7.06
C THR A 5 -5.14 -23.58 6.60
N ALA A 6 -3.87 -23.85 6.93
CA ALA A 6 -3.23 -25.12 6.63
C ALA A 6 -4.01 -26.33 7.21
N ALA A 7 -4.60 -26.17 8.40
CA ALA A 7 -5.43 -27.21 9.00
C ALA A 7 -6.68 -27.51 8.16
N ALA A 8 -7.35 -26.49 7.64
CA ALA A 8 -8.51 -26.64 6.75
C ALA A 8 -8.10 -27.26 5.40
N GLN A 9 -6.93 -26.87 4.86
CA GLN A 9 -6.38 -27.49 3.64
C GLN A 9 -6.09 -28.97 3.83
N THR A 10 -5.56 -29.37 4.98
CA THR A 10 -5.33 -30.78 5.33
C THR A 10 -6.64 -31.58 5.39
N ALA A 11 -7.74 -30.92 5.76
CA ALA A 11 -9.09 -31.49 5.72
C ALA A 11 -9.72 -31.47 4.31
N GLY A 12 -8.99 -31.01 3.28
CA GLY A 12 -9.43 -30.98 1.89
C GLY A 12 -10.15 -29.70 1.48
N VAL A 13 -10.24 -28.69 2.36
CA VAL A 13 -10.88 -27.40 2.02
C VAL A 13 -9.89 -26.54 1.23
N VAL A 14 -10.29 -26.07 0.04
CA VAL A 14 -9.45 -25.23 -0.81
C VAL A 14 -10.04 -23.83 -1.02
N PRO A 15 -9.22 -22.79 -1.25
CA PRO A 15 -9.70 -21.46 -1.61
C PRO A 15 -10.62 -21.52 -2.85
N GLY A 16 -11.66 -20.70 -2.88
CA GLY A 16 -12.63 -20.69 -3.98
C GLY A 16 -13.76 -21.73 -3.87
N MET A 17 -13.65 -22.75 -3.04
CA MET A 17 -14.68 -23.77 -2.83
C MET A 17 -16.00 -23.13 -2.35
N ARG A 18 -17.14 -23.71 -2.70
CA ARG A 18 -18.45 -23.28 -2.19
C ARG A 18 -18.57 -23.59 -0.71
N LEU A 19 -19.20 -22.70 0.06
CA LEU A 19 -19.30 -22.84 1.51
C LEU A 19 -19.95 -24.18 1.95
N GLY A 20 -21.04 -24.59 1.31
CA GLY A 20 -21.71 -25.85 1.63
C GLY A 20 -20.83 -27.07 1.39
N GLU A 21 -20.01 -27.06 0.34
CA GLU A 21 -19.04 -28.10 0.01
C GLU A 21 -17.91 -28.15 1.05
N ALA A 22 -17.38 -26.98 1.42
CA ALA A 22 -16.35 -26.87 2.45
C ALA A 22 -16.84 -27.38 3.82
N LEU A 23 -18.06 -27.04 4.22
CA LEU A 23 -18.68 -27.53 5.47
C LEU A 23 -18.97 -29.03 5.42
N ALA A 24 -19.29 -29.61 4.25
CA ALA A 24 -19.46 -31.04 4.09
C ALA A 24 -18.13 -31.80 4.28
N MET A 25 -17.00 -31.20 3.81
CA MET A 25 -15.67 -31.80 4.00
C MET A 25 -15.11 -31.58 5.41
N CYS A 26 -15.38 -30.46 6.03
CA CYS A 26 -14.92 -30.11 7.36
C CYS A 26 -16.08 -29.48 8.18
N PRO A 27 -16.92 -30.31 8.86
CA PRO A 27 -18.07 -29.82 9.61
C PRO A 27 -17.70 -28.85 10.76
N GLN A 28 -16.47 -28.93 11.26
CA GLN A 28 -15.94 -28.05 12.32
C GLN A 28 -15.26 -26.79 11.79
N LEU A 29 -15.46 -26.46 10.50
CA LEU A 29 -14.87 -25.28 9.88
C LEU A 29 -15.39 -24.00 10.57
N VAL A 30 -14.46 -23.19 11.06
CA VAL A 30 -14.78 -21.87 11.63
C VAL A 30 -14.65 -20.83 10.53
N LEU A 31 -15.73 -20.07 10.33
CA LEU A 31 -15.73 -18.94 9.39
C LEU A 31 -15.34 -17.68 10.15
N VAL A 32 -14.40 -16.95 9.60
CA VAL A 32 -13.94 -15.67 10.14
C VAL A 32 -14.26 -14.58 9.13
N ASP A 33 -14.88 -13.51 9.59
CA ASP A 33 -15.13 -12.35 8.75
C ASP A 33 -13.80 -11.68 8.32
N PRO A 34 -13.68 -11.27 7.07
CA PRO A 34 -12.46 -10.61 6.59
C PRO A 34 -12.27 -9.26 7.28
N ASP A 35 -11.08 -9.04 7.83
CA ASP A 35 -10.64 -7.73 8.35
C ASP A 35 -9.46 -7.17 7.52
N PRO A 36 -9.71 -6.64 6.31
CA PRO A 36 -8.64 -6.11 5.47
C PRO A 36 -7.86 -4.99 6.13
N ALA A 37 -8.55 -4.16 6.93
CA ALA A 37 -7.91 -3.04 7.62
C ALA A 37 -7.01 -3.52 8.77
N GLY A 38 -7.41 -4.58 9.47
CA GLY A 38 -6.56 -5.25 10.46
C GLY A 38 -5.34 -5.88 9.82
N ALA A 39 -5.53 -6.62 8.73
CA ALA A 39 -4.44 -7.23 7.99
C ALA A 39 -3.42 -6.20 7.46
N GLU A 40 -3.90 -5.05 6.94
CA GLU A 40 -3.03 -3.96 6.50
C GLU A 40 -2.23 -3.35 7.66
N ARG A 41 -2.83 -3.16 8.83
CA ARG A 41 -2.13 -2.67 10.02
C ARG A 41 -1.06 -3.64 10.51
N GLU A 42 -1.40 -4.92 10.58
CA GLU A 42 -0.45 -5.96 10.99
C GLU A 42 0.71 -6.06 10.01
N TRP A 43 0.44 -6.01 8.71
CA TRP A 43 1.47 -5.98 7.68
C TRP A 43 2.38 -4.76 7.82
N GLU A 44 1.82 -3.58 8.03
CA GLU A 44 2.60 -2.37 8.30
C GLU A 44 3.47 -2.53 9.56
N GLY A 45 2.95 -3.17 10.61
CA GLY A 45 3.71 -3.52 11.81
C GLY A 45 4.91 -4.44 11.51
N VAL A 46 4.75 -5.41 10.60
CA VAL A 46 5.87 -6.27 10.14
C VAL A 46 6.94 -5.45 9.44
N LEU A 47 6.54 -4.58 8.52
CA LEU A 47 7.49 -3.73 7.77
C LEU A 47 8.27 -2.82 8.72
N ARG A 48 7.62 -2.21 9.71
CA ARG A 48 8.27 -1.37 10.73
C ARG A 48 9.30 -2.14 11.55
N ARG A 49 8.95 -3.35 12.03
CA ARG A 49 9.91 -4.18 12.79
C ARG A 49 11.17 -4.51 11.98
N LEU A 50 11.06 -4.67 10.68
CA LEU A 50 12.22 -4.86 9.80
C LEU A 50 13.02 -3.56 9.64
N GLU A 51 12.35 -2.41 9.51
CA GLU A 51 12.97 -1.09 9.41
C GLU A 51 13.72 -0.75 10.71
N ASP A 52 13.12 -0.99 11.88
CA ASP A 52 13.74 -0.79 13.20
C ASP A 52 14.98 -1.69 13.38
N ALA A 53 14.98 -2.85 12.74
CA ALA A 53 16.16 -3.71 12.65
C ALA A 53 17.19 -3.22 11.60
N GLY A 54 16.99 -2.05 10.97
CA GLY A 54 17.93 -1.41 10.06
C GLY A 54 17.84 -1.87 8.61
N PHE A 55 16.79 -2.61 8.21
CA PHE A 55 16.59 -3.03 6.84
C PHE A 55 15.85 -1.97 6.02
N ALA A 56 16.39 -1.57 4.87
CA ALA A 56 15.71 -0.71 3.91
C ALA A 56 14.76 -1.58 3.05
N VAL A 57 13.51 -1.72 3.50
CA VAL A 57 12.54 -2.67 2.93
C VAL A 57 11.77 -2.10 1.74
N GLU A 58 11.62 -2.90 0.69
CA GLU A 58 10.70 -2.67 -0.44
C GLU A 58 9.56 -3.70 -0.36
N PRO A 59 8.32 -3.31 0.01
CA PRO A 59 7.17 -4.20 -0.06
C PRO A 59 6.89 -4.57 -1.53
N VAL A 60 6.70 -5.86 -1.80
CA VAL A 60 6.30 -6.37 -3.13
C VAL A 60 4.79 -6.52 -3.17
N GLU A 61 4.26 -7.25 -2.20
CA GLU A 61 2.84 -7.48 -1.94
C GLU A 61 2.64 -7.82 -0.46
N PRO A 62 1.43 -7.83 0.08
CA PRO A 62 1.18 -8.26 1.45
C PRO A 62 1.75 -9.66 1.70
N GLY A 63 2.61 -9.78 2.72
CA GLY A 63 3.32 -11.01 3.04
C GLY A 63 4.69 -11.15 2.35
N MET A 64 5.06 -10.28 1.42
CA MET A 64 6.31 -10.37 0.68
C MET A 64 7.07 -9.04 0.69
N VAL A 65 8.33 -9.08 1.12
CA VAL A 65 9.21 -7.91 1.20
C VAL A 65 10.60 -8.27 0.70
N VAL A 66 11.27 -7.31 0.08
CA VAL A 66 12.66 -7.43 -0.37
C VAL A 66 13.49 -6.31 0.24
N PHE A 67 14.74 -6.60 0.59
CA PHE A 67 15.72 -5.64 1.08
C PHE A 67 17.12 -6.00 0.59
N GLU A 68 18.01 -5.01 0.54
CA GLU A 68 19.43 -5.24 0.25
C GLU A 68 20.18 -5.56 1.52
N THR A 69 21.05 -6.60 1.47
CA THR A 69 21.89 -6.97 2.63
C THR A 69 23.21 -6.20 2.69
N ALA A 70 23.68 -5.65 1.59
CA ALA A 70 25.00 -5.00 1.47
C ALA A 70 25.30 -3.92 2.52
N GLY A 71 24.25 -3.21 3.01
CA GLY A 71 24.40 -2.20 4.07
C GLY A 71 24.39 -2.77 5.49
N VAL A 72 23.77 -3.93 5.70
CA VAL A 72 23.55 -4.52 7.04
C VAL A 72 24.44 -5.72 7.34
N GLU A 73 25.10 -6.30 6.34
CA GLU A 73 26.04 -7.42 6.53
C GLU A 73 27.12 -7.11 7.57
N ARG A 74 27.70 -5.90 7.52
CA ARG A 74 28.72 -5.46 8.47
C ARG A 74 28.18 -5.30 9.89
N LEU A 75 26.90 -4.92 9.99
CA LEU A 75 26.24 -4.73 11.28
C LEU A 75 25.95 -6.08 11.96
N TYR A 76 25.57 -7.09 11.19
CA TYR A 76 25.14 -8.37 11.72
C TYR A 76 26.18 -9.49 11.57
N GLY A 77 27.30 -9.25 10.88
CA GLY A 77 28.36 -10.25 10.72
C GLY A 77 28.15 -11.22 9.55
N GLY A 78 27.37 -10.82 8.54
CA GLY A 78 27.16 -11.58 7.31
C GLY A 78 25.68 -11.72 6.90
N VAL A 79 25.47 -12.23 5.67
CA VAL A 79 24.13 -12.41 5.09
C VAL A 79 23.27 -13.34 5.93
N GLU A 80 23.80 -14.46 6.38
CA GLU A 80 23.05 -15.44 7.19
C GLU A 80 22.55 -14.84 8.50
N ALA A 81 23.41 -14.10 9.20
CA ALA A 81 23.06 -13.43 10.45
C ALA A 81 22.03 -12.32 10.23
N ALA A 82 22.14 -11.58 9.12
CA ALA A 82 21.15 -10.57 8.72
C ALA A 82 19.78 -11.20 8.45
N LEU A 83 19.71 -12.30 7.69
CA LEU A 83 18.46 -13.01 7.44
C LEU A 83 17.84 -13.60 8.71
N ARG A 84 18.66 -14.16 9.60
CA ARG A 84 18.20 -14.64 10.91
C ARG A 84 17.61 -13.49 11.74
N LYS A 85 18.26 -12.33 11.73
CA LYS A 85 17.73 -11.13 12.40
C LYS A 85 16.39 -10.69 11.78
N ALA A 86 16.26 -10.71 10.46
CA ALA A 86 15.01 -10.39 9.78
C ALA A 86 13.89 -11.35 10.18
N LEU A 87 14.13 -12.66 10.17
CA LEU A 87 13.14 -13.69 10.58
C LEU A 87 12.69 -13.47 12.04
N VAL A 88 13.63 -13.20 12.96
CA VAL A 88 13.31 -12.89 14.36
C VAL A 88 12.50 -11.61 14.48
N SER A 89 12.81 -10.57 13.69
CA SER A 89 12.08 -9.30 13.71
C SER A 89 10.64 -9.43 13.23
N VAL A 90 10.38 -10.27 12.23
CA VAL A 90 9.01 -10.60 11.78
C VAL A 90 8.24 -11.33 12.89
N GLY A 91 8.87 -12.29 13.52
CA GLY A 91 8.30 -13.11 14.60
C GLY A 91 7.71 -14.43 14.11
N PRO A 92 7.71 -15.47 14.98
CA PRO A 92 7.35 -16.84 14.61
C PRO A 92 5.86 -17.01 14.27
N ALA A 93 4.99 -16.14 14.77
CA ALA A 93 3.54 -16.21 14.50
C ALA A 93 3.19 -16.05 13.01
N TRP A 94 4.12 -15.53 12.20
CA TRP A 94 3.94 -15.31 10.77
C TRP A 94 4.55 -16.42 9.91
N ASP A 95 5.15 -17.44 10.50
CA ASP A 95 5.88 -18.51 9.79
C ASP A 95 6.83 -17.93 8.70
N PRO A 96 7.67 -16.93 9.02
CA PRO A 96 8.45 -16.21 8.03
C PRO A 96 9.46 -17.14 7.37
N ARG A 97 9.74 -16.89 6.11
CA ARG A 97 10.77 -17.57 5.32
C ARG A 97 11.66 -16.52 4.71
N ALA A 98 12.94 -16.82 4.57
CA ALA A 98 13.88 -15.91 3.96
C ALA A 98 14.66 -16.55 2.83
N GLY A 99 15.07 -15.74 1.87
CA GLY A 99 15.95 -16.17 0.79
C GLY A 99 16.94 -15.07 0.44
N ALA A 100 18.15 -15.43 0.07
CA ALA A 100 19.14 -14.50 -0.46
C ALA A 100 19.74 -15.03 -1.76
N GLY A 101 20.07 -14.10 -2.65
CA GLY A 101 20.74 -14.32 -3.92
C GLY A 101 21.29 -13.00 -4.44
N ALA A 102 22.18 -13.03 -5.42
CA ALA A 102 22.72 -11.82 -6.02
C ALA A 102 21.66 -11.00 -6.80
N ARG A 103 20.51 -11.62 -7.08
CA ARG A 103 19.40 -11.01 -7.83
C ARG A 103 18.08 -11.20 -7.09
N ARG A 104 17.19 -10.24 -7.24
CA ARG A 104 15.89 -10.20 -6.57
C ARG A 104 15.06 -11.47 -6.80
N PHE A 105 14.93 -11.91 -8.06
CA PHE A 105 14.15 -13.11 -8.37
C PHE A 105 14.72 -14.36 -7.74
N VAL A 106 16.06 -14.50 -7.72
CA VAL A 106 16.73 -15.63 -7.05
C VAL A 106 16.45 -15.64 -5.55
N ALA A 107 16.50 -14.47 -4.91
CA ALA A 107 16.17 -14.32 -3.49
C ALA A 107 14.70 -14.68 -3.20
N LEU A 108 13.75 -14.24 -4.05
CA LEU A 108 12.34 -14.60 -3.93
C LEU A 108 12.12 -16.11 -4.13
N ALA A 109 12.77 -16.71 -5.13
CA ALA A 109 12.72 -18.15 -5.37
C ALA A 109 13.31 -18.93 -4.18
N ALA A 110 14.42 -18.46 -3.61
CA ALA A 110 15.04 -19.06 -2.43
C ALA A 110 14.10 -18.99 -1.21
N ALA A 111 13.43 -17.87 -0.99
CA ALA A 111 12.46 -17.73 0.09
C ALA A 111 11.25 -18.67 -0.10
N SER A 112 10.79 -18.88 -1.34
CA SER A 112 9.63 -19.74 -1.64
C SER A 112 9.87 -21.22 -1.30
N VAL A 113 11.12 -21.70 -1.41
CA VAL A 113 11.48 -23.09 -1.10
C VAL A 113 12.00 -23.26 0.32
N ALA A 114 12.25 -22.17 1.05
CA ALA A 114 12.67 -22.20 2.44
C ALA A 114 11.56 -22.78 3.33
N ARG A 115 11.93 -23.45 4.43
CA ARG A 115 10.99 -23.88 5.46
C ARG A 115 10.65 -22.69 6.40
N PRO A 116 9.47 -22.70 7.05
CA PRO A 116 9.15 -21.71 8.07
C PRO A 116 10.28 -21.53 9.08
N GLY A 117 10.63 -20.30 9.43
CA GLY A 117 11.70 -19.95 10.33
C GLY A 117 13.12 -20.12 9.76
N GLN A 118 13.28 -20.52 8.50
CA GLN A 118 14.57 -20.78 7.88
C GLN A 118 14.88 -19.82 6.74
N ALA A 119 16.16 -19.76 6.39
CA ALA A 119 16.68 -19.01 5.26
C ALA A 119 17.42 -19.94 4.28
N VAL A 120 17.26 -19.67 2.98
CA VAL A 120 18.01 -20.30 1.89
C VAL A 120 18.89 -19.23 1.25
N ILE A 121 20.19 -19.47 1.16
CA ILE A 121 21.16 -18.57 0.54
C ILE A 121 21.70 -19.23 -0.73
N VAL A 122 21.62 -18.52 -1.85
CA VAL A 122 22.08 -18.98 -3.15
C VAL A 122 23.29 -18.14 -3.56
N GLU A 123 24.46 -18.76 -3.71
CA GLU A 123 25.64 -18.08 -4.21
C GLU A 123 25.51 -17.77 -5.71
N GLY A 124 26.06 -16.62 -6.16
CA GLY A 124 25.90 -16.16 -7.54
C GLY A 124 26.32 -17.16 -8.60
N ARG A 125 27.33 -18.01 -8.33
CA ARG A 125 27.78 -19.10 -9.23
C ARG A 125 26.77 -20.25 -9.33
N GLU A 126 25.87 -20.40 -8.38
CA GLU A 126 24.91 -21.51 -8.27
C GLU A 126 23.48 -21.09 -8.67
N GLU A 127 23.26 -19.81 -9.00
CA GLU A 127 21.92 -19.27 -9.27
C GLU A 127 21.18 -20.05 -10.35
N GLN A 128 21.82 -20.37 -11.48
CA GLN A 128 21.15 -21.07 -12.57
C GLN A 128 20.80 -22.51 -12.18
N SER A 129 21.76 -23.25 -11.62
CA SER A 129 21.53 -24.65 -11.18
C SER A 129 20.49 -24.74 -10.06
N PHE A 130 20.37 -23.69 -9.23
CA PHE A 130 19.32 -23.57 -8.22
C PHE A 130 17.95 -23.32 -8.87
N LEU A 131 17.87 -22.43 -9.86
CA LEU A 131 16.61 -22.09 -10.54
C LEU A 131 16.09 -23.23 -11.43
N ASP A 132 16.96 -23.95 -12.10
CA ASP A 132 16.60 -24.92 -13.11
C ASP A 132 15.50 -25.93 -12.71
N PRO A 133 15.53 -26.56 -11.51
CA PRO A 133 14.50 -27.52 -11.10
C PRO A 133 13.21 -26.89 -10.62
N LEU A 134 13.18 -25.56 -10.39
CA LEU A 134 12.04 -24.89 -9.79
C LEU A 134 10.84 -24.80 -10.75
N PRO A 135 9.61 -24.81 -10.22
CA PRO A 135 8.40 -24.79 -11.05
C PRO A 135 8.15 -23.41 -11.67
N LEU A 136 7.45 -23.41 -12.80
CA LEU A 136 7.05 -22.18 -13.50
C LEU A 136 6.13 -21.29 -12.64
N SER A 137 5.44 -21.83 -11.62
CA SER A 137 4.53 -21.07 -10.75
C SER A 137 5.19 -19.93 -9.98
N LEU A 138 6.53 -19.85 -9.97
CA LEU A 138 7.28 -18.73 -9.42
C LEU A 138 7.34 -17.51 -10.36
N LEU A 139 6.98 -17.68 -11.63
CA LEU A 139 6.99 -16.60 -12.61
C LEU A 139 5.68 -15.82 -12.59
N PRO A 140 5.72 -14.52 -12.83
CA PRO A 140 4.52 -13.67 -12.91
C PRO A 140 3.84 -13.84 -14.28
N LEU A 141 3.25 -15.00 -14.51
CA LEU A 141 2.48 -15.35 -15.71
C LEU A 141 1.00 -15.52 -15.32
N ASP A 142 0.09 -15.28 -16.24
CA ASP A 142 -1.30 -15.63 -16.10
C ASP A 142 -1.57 -17.12 -16.37
N GLU A 143 -2.76 -17.57 -16.02
CA GLU A 143 -3.15 -18.98 -16.14
C GLU A 143 -3.14 -19.49 -17.59
N GLU A 144 -3.47 -18.63 -18.55
CA GLU A 144 -3.47 -18.97 -19.98
C GLU A 144 -2.06 -19.27 -20.47
N ARG A 145 -1.08 -18.43 -20.12
CA ARG A 145 0.33 -18.65 -20.48
C ARG A 145 0.96 -19.82 -19.75
N TYR A 146 0.55 -20.09 -18.52
CA TYR A 146 0.93 -21.31 -17.81
C TYR A 146 0.47 -22.55 -18.57
N ALA A 147 -0.82 -22.62 -18.90
CA ALA A 147 -1.40 -23.74 -19.63
C ALA A 147 -0.71 -23.94 -21.00
N GLU A 148 -0.39 -22.85 -21.68
CA GLU A 148 0.34 -22.91 -22.96
C GLU A 148 1.74 -23.50 -22.81
N LEU A 149 2.52 -23.07 -21.80
CA LEU A 149 3.85 -23.61 -21.52
C LEU A 149 3.78 -25.07 -21.09
N GLU A 150 2.86 -25.46 -20.24
CA GLU A 150 2.65 -26.85 -19.84
C GLU A 150 2.24 -27.74 -21.01
N GLY A 151 1.40 -27.25 -21.93
CA GLY A 151 1.02 -27.94 -23.16
C GLY A 151 2.20 -28.19 -24.10
N LEU A 152 3.24 -27.34 -24.01
CA LEU A 152 4.50 -27.51 -24.72
C LEU A 152 5.51 -28.43 -23.99
N GLY A 153 5.15 -28.96 -22.80
CA GLY A 153 6.02 -29.77 -21.97
C GLY A 153 7.03 -28.96 -21.13
N VAL A 154 6.93 -27.63 -21.11
CA VAL A 154 7.77 -26.75 -20.30
C VAL A 154 7.16 -26.67 -18.89
N ARG A 155 7.85 -27.23 -17.90
CA ARG A 155 7.35 -27.33 -16.51
C ARG A 155 8.25 -26.70 -15.47
N THR A 156 9.51 -26.42 -15.81
CA THR A 156 10.49 -25.86 -14.89
C THR A 156 11.14 -24.61 -15.46
N LEU A 157 11.71 -23.80 -14.56
CA LEU A 157 12.45 -22.61 -14.97
C LEU A 157 13.60 -22.95 -15.92
N GLY A 158 14.33 -24.06 -15.66
CA GLY A 158 15.42 -24.53 -16.54
C GLY A 158 14.93 -24.90 -17.93
N SER A 159 13.78 -25.58 -18.04
CA SER A 159 13.20 -25.92 -19.34
C SER A 159 12.79 -24.65 -20.11
N LEU A 160 12.24 -23.63 -19.46
CA LEU A 160 11.95 -22.35 -20.09
C LEU A 160 13.25 -21.61 -20.47
N ALA A 161 14.23 -21.57 -19.56
CA ALA A 161 15.51 -20.90 -19.78
C ALA A 161 16.31 -21.46 -20.96
N SER A 162 16.13 -22.75 -21.28
CA SER A 162 16.78 -23.43 -22.41
C SER A 162 16.19 -23.07 -23.77
N LEU A 163 14.97 -22.52 -23.82
CA LEU A 163 14.34 -22.14 -25.09
C LEU A 163 15.01 -20.87 -25.67
N PRO A 164 14.99 -20.74 -27.03
CA PRO A 164 15.43 -19.51 -27.67
C PRO A 164 14.53 -18.32 -27.23
N GLY A 165 15.12 -17.28 -26.64
CA GLY A 165 14.36 -16.13 -26.11
C GLY A 165 13.56 -15.40 -27.21
N GLY A 166 13.96 -15.44 -28.45
CA GLY A 166 13.21 -14.92 -29.59
C GLY A 166 11.90 -15.68 -29.82
N ALA A 167 11.94 -17.03 -29.81
CA ALA A 167 10.74 -17.84 -29.94
C ALA A 167 9.76 -17.67 -28.78
N VAL A 168 10.27 -17.53 -27.56
CA VAL A 168 9.44 -17.24 -26.38
C VAL A 168 8.78 -15.86 -26.51
N ALA A 169 9.53 -14.85 -26.97
CA ALA A 169 8.98 -13.50 -27.17
C ALA A 169 7.95 -13.43 -28.30
N GLU A 170 8.14 -14.17 -29.37
CA GLU A 170 7.22 -14.25 -30.50
C GLU A 170 5.88 -14.88 -30.09
N ARG A 171 5.95 -15.94 -29.28
CA ARG A 171 4.78 -16.73 -28.89
C ARG A 171 4.01 -16.15 -27.70
N LEU A 172 4.73 -15.76 -26.63
CA LEU A 172 4.16 -15.31 -25.35
C LEU A 172 4.26 -13.79 -25.14
N GLY A 173 4.76 -13.08 -26.14
CA GLY A 173 4.88 -11.63 -26.11
C GLY A 173 5.88 -11.10 -25.08
N ARG A 174 5.63 -9.87 -24.61
CA ARG A 174 6.52 -9.16 -23.68
C ARG A 174 6.62 -9.86 -22.32
N GLU A 175 5.51 -10.39 -21.82
CA GLU A 175 5.47 -11.07 -20.51
C GLU A 175 6.22 -12.39 -20.55
N GLY A 176 6.07 -13.18 -21.63
CA GLY A 176 6.88 -14.38 -21.85
C GLY A 176 8.37 -14.10 -21.93
N LYS A 177 8.77 -13.01 -22.59
CA LYS A 177 10.17 -12.57 -22.62
C LYS A 177 10.69 -12.18 -21.24
N GLN A 178 9.85 -11.52 -20.44
CA GLN A 178 10.19 -11.19 -19.06
C GLN A 178 10.35 -12.45 -18.21
N ALA A 179 9.41 -13.38 -18.28
CA ALA A 179 9.45 -14.67 -17.58
C ALA A 179 10.69 -15.48 -17.98
N TRP A 180 11.02 -15.55 -19.26
CA TRP A 180 12.23 -16.17 -19.76
C TRP A 180 13.50 -15.51 -19.20
N SER A 181 13.53 -14.18 -19.14
CA SER A 181 14.65 -13.45 -18.53
C SER A 181 14.79 -13.75 -17.04
N LEU A 182 13.67 -13.83 -16.29
CA LEU A 182 13.67 -14.21 -14.87
C LEU A 182 14.17 -15.64 -14.67
N ALA A 183 13.72 -16.59 -15.50
CA ALA A 183 14.17 -17.99 -15.47
C ALA A 183 15.68 -18.15 -15.67
N ARG A 184 16.31 -17.17 -16.33
CA ARG A 184 17.77 -17.07 -16.51
C ARG A 184 18.44 -16.16 -15.46
N GLY A 185 17.73 -15.80 -14.41
CA GLY A 185 18.23 -14.87 -13.41
C GLY A 185 18.43 -13.42 -13.93
N GLY A 186 17.80 -13.02 -15.02
CA GLY A 186 18.08 -11.77 -15.76
C GLY A 186 17.57 -10.48 -15.14
N GLU A 187 17.05 -10.48 -13.93
CA GLU A 187 16.54 -9.27 -13.28
C GLU A 187 17.67 -8.38 -12.75
N ARG A 188 17.67 -7.10 -13.17
CA ARG A 188 18.64 -6.09 -12.71
C ARG A 188 18.01 -4.96 -11.88
N ARG A 189 16.75 -5.12 -11.47
CA ARG A 189 16.06 -4.10 -10.70
C ARG A 189 16.68 -4.00 -9.30
N ARG A 190 17.20 -2.84 -8.95
CA ARG A 190 17.65 -2.55 -7.58
C ARG A 190 16.46 -2.49 -6.62
N VAL A 191 16.68 -2.94 -5.41
CA VAL A 191 15.73 -2.75 -4.32
C VAL A 191 15.62 -1.25 -4.01
N ARG A 192 14.41 -0.76 -3.91
CA ARG A 192 14.12 0.60 -3.48
C ARG A 192 13.48 0.55 -2.11
N GLY A 193 14.31 0.63 -1.08
CA GLY A 193 13.80 0.73 0.28
C GLY A 193 12.83 1.90 0.39
N ARG A 194 11.70 1.67 1.06
CA ARG A 194 10.82 2.77 1.44
C ARG A 194 11.52 3.59 2.52
N SER A 195 11.27 4.89 2.57
CA SER A 195 11.65 5.67 3.75
C SER A 195 10.87 5.14 4.95
N PRO A 196 11.52 4.86 6.10
CA PRO A 196 10.81 4.51 7.31
C PRO A 196 9.73 5.56 7.56
N ALA A 197 8.48 5.16 7.60
CA ALA A 197 7.44 6.06 8.05
C ALA A 197 7.78 6.38 9.52
N ALA A 198 8.18 7.62 9.80
CA ALA A 198 8.24 8.07 11.18
C ALA A 198 6.90 7.69 11.81
N GLU A 199 6.92 7.05 12.97
CA GLU A 199 5.69 6.59 13.65
C GLU A 199 4.81 7.77 14.08
N LEU A 200 4.20 8.41 13.11
CA LEU A 200 3.29 9.53 13.31
C LEU A 200 1.87 8.99 13.36
N VAL A 201 1.57 8.29 14.45
CA VAL A 201 0.24 7.76 14.76
C VAL A 201 -0.28 8.43 16.01
N GLU A 202 -1.49 8.93 15.92
CA GLU A 202 -2.26 9.42 17.07
C GLU A 202 -3.52 8.60 17.21
N ALA A 203 -3.86 8.23 18.45
CA ALA A 203 -5.04 7.46 18.77
C ALA A 203 -5.88 8.15 19.84
N LEU A 204 -7.20 7.94 19.77
CA LEU A 204 -8.15 8.41 20.76
C LEU A 204 -9.17 7.31 21.01
N SER A 205 -9.17 6.76 22.24
CA SER A 205 -10.15 5.76 22.68
C SER A 205 -11.35 6.47 23.31
N PHE A 206 -12.53 5.94 23.06
CA PHE A 206 -13.77 6.43 23.64
C PHE A 206 -14.22 5.54 24.82
N PRO A 207 -14.62 6.11 25.96
CA PRO A 207 -15.16 5.33 27.09
C PRO A 207 -16.40 4.54 26.73
N GLU A 208 -17.24 5.08 25.85
CA GLU A 208 -18.40 4.46 25.25
C GLU A 208 -18.29 4.58 23.72
N ALA A 209 -18.80 3.57 23.02
CA ALA A 209 -18.75 3.55 21.57
C ALA A 209 -19.51 4.73 20.94
N VAL A 210 -18.90 5.42 20.00
CA VAL A 210 -19.41 6.64 19.38
C VAL A 210 -19.84 6.38 17.94
N ALA A 211 -21.12 6.69 17.64
CA ALA A 211 -21.66 6.73 16.28
C ALA A 211 -21.94 8.16 15.78
N ASN A 212 -21.91 9.14 16.68
CA ASN A 212 -22.25 10.52 16.36
C ASN A 212 -21.14 11.17 15.53
N GLU A 213 -21.48 11.61 14.31
CA GLU A 213 -20.56 12.23 13.37
C GLU A 213 -19.86 13.48 13.94
N LEU A 214 -20.58 14.33 14.67
CA LEU A 214 -20.01 15.54 15.24
C LEU A 214 -18.91 15.22 16.27
N THR A 215 -19.12 14.19 17.07
CA THR A 215 -18.14 13.71 18.06
C THR A 215 -16.92 13.12 17.35
N LEU A 216 -17.11 12.31 16.31
CA LEU A 216 -16.02 11.76 15.51
C LEU A 216 -15.23 12.86 14.79
N ARG A 217 -15.89 13.90 14.25
CA ARG A 217 -15.23 15.07 13.66
C ARG A 217 -14.39 15.86 14.67
N ARG A 218 -14.87 16.02 15.90
CA ARG A 218 -14.11 16.66 16.98
C ARG A 218 -12.89 15.83 17.37
N ALA A 219 -13.06 14.52 17.54
CA ALA A 219 -11.98 13.60 17.83
C ALA A 219 -10.91 13.60 16.71
N PHE A 220 -11.34 13.55 15.46
CA PHE A 220 -10.45 13.67 14.30
C PHE A 220 -9.69 15.01 14.31
N GLY A 221 -10.34 16.11 14.61
CA GLY A 221 -9.69 17.42 14.76
C GLY A 221 -8.59 17.41 15.81
N ALA A 222 -8.85 16.80 16.98
CA ALA A 222 -7.87 16.68 18.06
C ALA A 222 -6.69 15.77 17.66
N LEU A 223 -6.95 14.66 16.99
CA LEU A 223 -5.90 13.76 16.46
C LEU A 223 -5.03 14.49 15.43
N LEU A 224 -5.64 15.24 14.54
CA LEU A 224 -4.92 16.03 13.53
C LEU A 224 -4.02 17.09 14.18
N ASP A 225 -4.51 17.76 15.23
CA ASP A 225 -3.72 18.77 15.95
C ASP A 225 -2.55 18.12 16.70
N ARG A 226 -2.74 16.95 17.33
CA ARG A 226 -1.66 16.17 17.94
C ARG A 226 -0.64 15.72 16.92
N LEU A 227 -1.08 15.14 15.82
CA LEU A 227 -0.22 14.67 14.73
C LEU A 227 0.62 15.81 14.14
N HIS A 228 0.02 17.00 14.04
CA HIS A 228 0.71 18.20 13.59
C HIS A 228 1.79 18.67 14.56
N ALA A 229 1.60 18.50 15.86
CA ALA A 229 2.52 18.92 16.92
C ALA A 229 3.69 17.95 17.11
N ARG A 230 3.67 16.78 16.47
CA ARG A 230 4.74 15.77 16.60
C ARG A 230 6.09 16.29 16.10
N PRO A 231 7.13 16.31 16.94
CA PRO A 231 8.46 16.75 16.52
C PRO A 231 9.07 15.85 15.45
N GLU A 232 8.73 14.56 15.43
CA GLU A 232 9.19 13.57 14.46
C GLU A 232 8.75 13.91 13.02
N ARG A 233 7.70 14.69 12.86
CA ARG A 233 7.28 15.26 11.57
C ARG A 233 8.36 16.19 11.00
N ALA A 234 9.14 16.83 11.86
CA ALA A 234 10.20 17.79 11.49
C ALA A 234 9.72 18.86 10.49
N GLY A 235 8.47 19.31 10.60
CA GLY A 235 7.88 20.29 9.69
C GLY A 235 7.46 19.75 8.31
N ARG A 236 7.77 18.48 7.97
CA ARG A 236 7.47 17.89 6.65
C ARG A 236 5.96 17.88 6.37
N PRO A 237 5.53 18.20 5.13
CA PRO A 237 4.13 18.15 4.75
C PRO A 237 3.65 16.69 4.57
N PHE A 238 2.37 16.47 4.85
CA PHE A 238 1.73 15.17 4.67
C PHE A 238 1.45 14.93 3.18
N ARG A 239 1.82 13.76 2.68
CA ARG A 239 1.49 13.28 1.33
C ARG A 239 0.41 12.20 1.38
N LYS A 240 0.45 11.33 2.37
CA LYS A 240 -0.49 10.22 2.52
C LYS A 240 -0.84 10.04 3.99
N LEU A 241 -2.13 9.99 4.30
CA LEU A 241 -2.63 9.76 5.66
C LEU A 241 -3.62 8.58 5.63
N ALA A 242 -3.66 7.85 6.74
CA ALA A 242 -4.67 6.83 6.97
C ALA A 242 -5.51 7.18 8.20
N LEU A 243 -6.81 7.08 8.04
CA LEU A 243 -7.80 7.16 9.12
C LEU A 243 -8.32 5.77 9.40
N SER A 244 -8.24 5.32 10.65
CA SER A 244 -8.67 3.98 11.06
C SER A 244 -9.58 4.06 12.27
N ALA A 245 -10.50 3.11 12.39
CA ALA A 245 -11.40 2.98 13.53
C ALA A 245 -11.47 1.53 13.99
N LYS A 246 -11.41 1.28 15.30
CA LYS A 246 -11.84 0.01 15.91
C LYS A 246 -13.33 0.11 16.19
N LEU A 247 -14.07 -0.92 15.83
CA LEU A 247 -15.53 -0.95 15.88
C LEU A 247 -16.03 -1.78 17.05
N VAL A 248 -17.23 -1.46 17.52
CA VAL A 248 -17.94 -2.31 18.50
C VAL A 248 -18.19 -3.69 17.89
N GLY A 249 -18.00 -4.73 18.71
CA GLY A 249 -18.20 -6.13 18.29
C GLY A 249 -16.98 -6.75 17.61
N GLY A 250 -15.87 -6.02 17.52
CA GLY A 250 -14.65 -6.45 16.81
C GLY A 250 -14.63 -5.98 15.37
N GLY A 251 -13.48 -6.13 14.74
CA GLY A 251 -13.26 -5.60 13.40
C GLY A 251 -12.74 -4.17 13.38
N SER A 252 -12.28 -3.76 12.21
CA SER A 252 -11.71 -2.46 12.00
C SER A 252 -12.11 -1.88 10.65
N TRP A 253 -12.12 -0.57 10.58
CA TRP A 253 -12.31 0.19 9.36
C TRP A 253 -11.07 1.05 9.10
N ARG A 254 -10.65 1.17 7.86
CA ARG A 254 -9.51 2.00 7.46
C ARG A 254 -9.76 2.64 6.10
N ARG A 255 -9.38 3.91 5.98
CA ARG A 255 -9.30 4.65 4.71
C ARG A 255 -7.98 5.37 4.60
N THR A 256 -7.33 5.20 3.48
CA THR A 256 -6.09 5.90 3.15
C THR A 256 -6.37 6.95 2.10
N VAL A 257 -5.88 8.15 2.33
CA VAL A 257 -6.02 9.30 1.42
C VAL A 257 -4.63 9.74 0.97
N THR A 258 -4.40 9.71 -0.33
CA THR A 258 -3.20 10.29 -0.95
C THR A 258 -3.56 11.67 -1.48
N LEU A 259 -2.85 12.68 -1.02
CA LEU A 259 -3.04 14.06 -1.44
C LEU A 259 -2.33 14.29 -2.79
N ARG A 260 -2.95 15.04 -3.69
CA ARG A 260 -2.31 15.40 -4.98
C ARG A 260 -1.04 16.21 -4.75
N GLU A 261 -1.10 17.15 -3.81
CA GLU A 261 0.03 17.94 -3.34
C GLU A 261 0.21 17.70 -1.85
N ALA A 262 1.44 17.47 -1.43
CA ALA A 262 1.75 17.34 -0.02
C ALA A 262 1.47 18.67 0.70
N THR A 263 0.77 18.61 1.82
CA THR A 263 0.38 19.82 2.55
C THR A 263 0.52 19.66 4.05
N ALA A 264 0.84 20.75 4.73
CA ALA A 264 0.75 20.86 6.17
C ALA A 264 -0.48 21.67 6.61
N GLU A 265 -1.31 22.12 5.67
CA GLU A 265 -2.46 22.97 5.96
C GLU A 265 -3.61 22.15 6.54
N ARG A 266 -4.01 22.48 7.77
CA ARG A 266 -5.05 21.73 8.51
C ARG A 266 -6.42 21.77 7.84
N SER A 267 -6.77 22.85 7.20
CA SER A 267 -8.03 23.02 6.47
C SER A 267 -8.13 22.02 5.32
N ARG A 268 -7.07 21.88 4.52
CA ARG A 268 -7.00 20.92 3.43
C ARG A 268 -7.07 19.47 3.92
N LEU A 269 -6.37 19.16 5.02
CA LEU A 269 -6.40 17.83 5.62
C LEU A 269 -7.80 17.49 6.18
N ARG A 270 -8.47 18.46 6.82
CA ARG A 270 -9.85 18.28 7.28
C ARG A 270 -10.83 18.08 6.12
N SER A 271 -10.67 18.81 5.03
CA SER A 271 -11.51 18.66 3.84
C SER A 271 -11.30 17.31 3.13
N ALA A 272 -10.07 16.79 3.12
CA ALA A 272 -9.75 15.52 2.46
C ALA A 272 -10.20 14.29 3.27
N LEU A 273 -10.05 14.32 4.58
CA LEU A 273 -10.30 13.17 5.46
C LEU A 273 -11.67 13.24 6.18
N GLY A 274 -12.19 14.44 6.45
CA GLY A 274 -13.46 14.63 7.17
C GLY A 274 -14.64 13.87 6.55
N PRO A 275 -14.85 13.88 5.22
CA PRO A 275 -15.91 13.11 4.59
C PRO A 275 -15.80 11.60 4.81
N LYS A 276 -14.59 11.07 5.05
CA LYS A 276 -14.36 9.64 5.29
C LYS A 276 -14.93 9.14 6.62
N LEU A 277 -15.15 10.01 7.58
CA LEU A 277 -15.79 9.66 8.86
C LEU A 277 -17.21 9.14 8.70
N VAL A 278 -17.94 9.59 7.67
CA VAL A 278 -19.31 9.14 7.38
C VAL A 278 -19.32 7.70 6.81
N GLU A 279 -18.20 7.25 6.26
CA GLU A 279 -18.06 5.90 5.69
C GLU A 279 -17.86 4.82 6.77
N ILE A 280 -17.70 5.19 8.05
CA ILE A 280 -17.49 4.24 9.15
C ILE A 280 -18.77 3.44 9.39
N PRO A 281 -18.75 2.10 9.27
CA PRO A 281 -19.97 1.29 9.20
C PRO A 281 -20.64 0.98 10.54
N ALA A 282 -19.96 1.22 11.67
CA ALA A 282 -20.45 0.88 13.00
C ALA A 282 -19.89 1.83 14.06
N PRO A 283 -20.46 1.83 15.30
CA PRO A 283 -19.95 2.66 16.40
C PRO A 283 -18.47 2.42 16.69
N VAL A 284 -17.73 3.47 16.94
CA VAL A 284 -16.27 3.52 17.09
C VAL A 284 -15.87 3.46 18.57
N VAL A 285 -14.98 2.54 18.93
CA VAL A 285 -14.34 2.43 20.26
C VAL A 285 -13.02 3.16 20.31
N GLU A 286 -12.31 3.23 19.19
CA GLU A 286 -11.04 3.92 19.07
C GLU A 286 -10.87 4.47 17.65
N LEU A 287 -10.46 5.73 17.55
CA LEU A 287 -10.15 6.41 16.29
C LEU A 287 -8.65 6.65 16.22
N LEU A 288 -8.03 6.34 15.06
CA LEU A 288 -6.60 6.51 14.84
C LEU A 288 -6.38 7.34 13.58
N LEU A 289 -5.37 8.21 13.63
CA LEU A 289 -4.88 8.98 12.49
C LEU A 289 -3.38 8.74 12.34
N GLU A 290 -2.97 8.29 11.16
CA GLU A 290 -1.60 7.93 10.84
C GLU A 290 -1.10 8.75 9.65
N ALA A 291 0.12 9.29 9.75
CA ALA A 291 0.86 9.80 8.61
C ALA A 291 1.62 8.66 7.94
N VAL A 292 1.07 8.13 6.85
CA VAL A 292 1.67 7.00 6.11
C VAL A 292 2.85 7.44 5.25
N ASP A 293 2.81 8.68 4.73
CA ASP A 293 3.89 9.26 3.93
C ASP A 293 3.99 10.77 4.14
N LEU A 294 5.21 11.22 4.36
CA LEU A 294 5.59 12.62 4.47
C LEU A 294 6.46 12.99 3.28
N ALA A 295 6.13 14.07 2.59
CA ALA A 295 7.00 14.56 1.53
C ALA A 295 8.31 15.10 2.13
N GLU A 296 9.38 14.93 1.38
CA GLU A 296 10.63 15.61 1.69
C GLU A 296 10.42 17.14 1.64
N HIS A 297 11.23 17.88 2.40
CA HIS A 297 11.26 19.32 2.26
C HIS A 297 11.73 19.64 0.84
N THR A 298 10.79 19.79 -0.07
CA THR A 298 11.07 20.63 -1.24
C THR A 298 11.25 22.02 -0.67
N GLY A 299 12.45 22.53 -0.69
CA GLY A 299 12.75 23.91 -0.30
C GLY A 299 11.98 24.86 -1.20
N GLN A 300 10.68 25.01 -0.98
CA GLN A 300 9.99 26.21 -1.38
C GLN A 300 10.57 27.30 -0.50
N GLN A 301 11.47 28.06 -1.10
CA GLN A 301 11.89 29.35 -0.59
C GLN A 301 10.62 30.15 -0.38
N LEU A 302 10.13 30.18 0.88
CA LEU A 302 9.10 31.13 1.25
C LEU A 302 9.66 32.50 0.87
N ALA A 303 9.07 33.14 -0.11
CA ALA A 303 9.40 34.51 -0.44
C ALA A 303 9.21 35.32 0.86
N LEU A 304 10.28 35.93 1.32
CA LEU A 304 10.32 36.71 2.59
C LEU A 304 9.35 37.91 2.53
N VAL A 305 8.84 38.17 1.34
CA VAL A 305 7.82 39.21 1.08
C VAL A 305 6.79 38.54 0.15
N ALA A 306 5.68 38.07 0.70
CA ALA A 306 4.52 37.70 -0.10
C ALA A 306 3.89 38.99 -0.64
N PRO A 307 3.69 39.13 -1.96
CA PRO A 307 2.88 40.25 -2.48
C PRO A 307 1.48 40.13 -1.89
N GLU A 308 1.00 41.22 -1.30
CA GLU A 308 -0.39 41.32 -0.84
C GLU A 308 -1.32 41.10 -2.03
N GLY A 309 -1.93 39.90 -2.12
CA GLY A 309 -2.86 39.53 -3.21
C GLY A 309 -2.82 38.06 -3.65
N GLU A 310 -1.68 37.36 -3.62
CA GLU A 310 -1.60 35.95 -4.03
C GLU A 310 -2.36 34.99 -3.09
N ASP A 311 -2.38 35.32 -1.82
CA ASP A 311 -3.11 34.54 -0.78
C ASP A 311 -4.63 34.60 -0.95
N ALA A 312 -5.17 35.71 -1.47
CA ALA A 312 -6.59 35.88 -1.74
C ALA A 312 -7.04 35.03 -2.95
N GLY A 313 -6.24 34.97 -4.00
CA GLY A 313 -6.53 34.14 -5.18
C GLY A 313 -6.43 32.63 -4.91
N VAL A 314 -5.52 32.21 -4.05
CA VAL A 314 -5.41 30.80 -3.62
C VAL A 314 -6.60 30.41 -2.74
N ARG A 315 -6.97 31.25 -1.78
CA ARG A 315 -8.15 31.04 -0.91
C ARG A 315 -9.46 31.03 -1.69
N LEU A 316 -9.60 31.91 -2.69
CA LEU A 316 -10.77 31.95 -3.56
C LEU A 316 -10.90 30.67 -4.39
N ARG A 317 -9.81 30.21 -5.03
CA ARG A 317 -9.82 28.95 -5.80
C ARG A 317 -10.14 27.73 -4.95
N GLU A 318 -9.64 27.70 -3.72
CA GLU A 318 -9.93 26.61 -2.77
C GLU A 318 -11.40 26.65 -2.31
N GLY A 319 -11.93 27.83 -1.98
CA GLY A 319 -13.34 28.01 -1.66
C GLY A 319 -14.27 27.62 -2.81
N LEU A 320 -13.93 27.97 -4.04
CA LEU A 320 -14.67 27.59 -5.25
C LEU A 320 -14.67 26.08 -5.46
N ARG A 321 -13.52 25.39 -5.25
CA ARG A 321 -13.43 23.93 -5.30
C ARG A 321 -14.31 23.25 -4.24
N GLN A 322 -14.36 23.81 -3.04
CA GLN A 322 -15.14 23.28 -1.93
C GLN A 322 -16.65 23.39 -2.19
N VAL A 323 -17.09 24.52 -2.73
CA VAL A 323 -18.51 24.73 -3.14
C VAL A 323 -18.89 23.77 -4.26
N ARG A 324 -18.02 23.56 -5.25
CA ARG A 324 -18.26 22.59 -6.33
C ARG A 324 -18.34 21.14 -5.83
N ALA A 325 -17.50 20.78 -4.88
CA ALA A 325 -17.50 19.44 -4.29
C ALA A 325 -18.75 19.15 -3.45
N SER A 326 -19.32 20.18 -2.81
CA SER A 326 -20.52 20.03 -1.95
C SER A 326 -21.85 20.25 -2.67
N ALA A 327 -21.89 21.13 -3.69
CA ALA A 327 -23.13 21.57 -4.33
C ALA A 327 -23.18 21.22 -5.84
N GLY A 328 -22.15 20.54 -6.36
CA GLY A 328 -22.06 20.16 -7.79
C GLY A 328 -21.37 21.20 -8.66
N GLY A 329 -20.87 20.77 -9.84
CA GLY A 329 -20.08 21.60 -10.77
C GLY A 329 -20.80 22.86 -11.28
N GLY A 330 -22.12 22.85 -11.36
CA GLY A 330 -22.94 23.99 -11.77
C GLY A 330 -23.18 25.05 -10.70
N ALA A 331 -22.76 24.80 -9.44
CA ALA A 331 -23.01 25.74 -8.33
C ALA A 331 -22.14 27.00 -8.35
N VAL A 332 -21.13 27.06 -9.24
CA VAL A 332 -20.22 28.19 -9.37
C VAL A 332 -20.15 28.64 -10.82
N GLY A 333 -20.54 29.88 -11.07
CA GLY A 333 -20.46 30.51 -12.35
C GLY A 333 -19.66 31.83 -12.31
N ALA A 334 -19.16 32.24 -13.45
CA ALA A 334 -18.62 33.56 -13.64
C ALA A 334 -19.72 34.51 -14.15
N VAL A 335 -19.79 35.69 -13.59
CA VAL A 335 -20.67 36.75 -14.10
C VAL A 335 -19.93 37.42 -15.25
N VAL A 336 -20.50 37.34 -16.45
CA VAL A 336 -19.99 37.99 -17.64
C VAL A 336 -20.93 39.13 -18.02
N GLU A 337 -20.42 40.34 -18.10
CA GLU A 337 -21.19 41.48 -18.59
C GLU A 337 -21.38 41.36 -20.09
N VAL A 338 -22.67 41.28 -20.53
CA VAL A 338 -23.04 41.08 -21.93
C VAL A 338 -23.53 42.39 -22.52
N ALA A 339 -24.34 43.14 -21.79
CA ALA A 339 -24.93 44.42 -22.27
C ALA A 339 -24.96 45.43 -21.13
N PRO A 340 -23.80 45.97 -20.68
CA PRO A 340 -23.75 46.86 -19.55
C PRO A 340 -24.53 48.16 -19.72
N TRP A 341 -24.85 48.51 -20.96
CA TRP A 341 -25.66 49.67 -21.32
C TRP A 341 -27.19 49.45 -21.31
N SER A 342 -27.61 48.22 -21.10
CA SER A 342 -29.04 47.89 -21.09
C SER A 342 -29.74 48.57 -19.89
N ARG A 343 -30.97 49.07 -20.14
CA ARG A 343 -31.82 49.59 -19.08
C ARG A 343 -32.50 48.48 -18.27
N ILE A 344 -32.48 47.24 -18.76
CA ILE A 344 -33.07 46.07 -18.13
C ILE A 344 -31.93 45.36 -17.34
N PRO A 345 -31.97 45.29 -16.01
CA PRO A 345 -30.87 44.76 -15.18
C PRO A 345 -30.50 43.31 -15.53
N GLU A 346 -31.49 42.47 -15.83
CA GLU A 346 -31.35 41.04 -16.13
C GLU A 346 -30.59 40.75 -17.42
N THR A 347 -30.50 41.74 -18.33
CA THR A 347 -29.74 41.61 -19.58
C THR A 347 -28.32 42.13 -19.52
N ARG A 348 -27.94 42.76 -18.39
CA ARG A 348 -26.61 43.34 -18.22
C ARG A 348 -25.52 42.29 -18.06
N ALA A 349 -25.84 41.19 -17.37
CA ALA A 349 -24.88 40.15 -17.09
C ALA A 349 -25.50 38.75 -17.15
N LEU A 350 -24.72 37.79 -17.57
CA LEU A 350 -25.06 36.37 -17.55
C LEU A 350 -24.15 35.61 -16.61
N VAL A 351 -24.71 34.63 -15.91
CA VAL A 351 -23.89 33.67 -15.14
C VAL A 351 -23.55 32.51 -16.07
N VAL A 352 -22.29 32.36 -16.38
CA VAL A 352 -21.76 31.28 -17.22
C VAL A 352 -21.09 30.25 -16.31
N PRO A 353 -21.44 28.95 -16.41
CA PRO A 353 -20.68 27.92 -15.69
C PRO A 353 -19.21 28.03 -16.07
N ARG A 354 -18.33 28.04 -15.08
CA ARG A 354 -16.89 28.12 -15.32
C ARG A 354 -16.32 26.70 -15.23
N ASP A 355 -16.02 26.12 -16.38
CA ASP A 355 -15.21 24.92 -16.48
C ASP A 355 -13.75 25.32 -16.33
N GLU A 356 -13.15 25.12 -15.12
CA GLU A 356 -11.82 25.42 -14.62
C GLU A 356 -11.61 26.77 -13.94
#